data_7e4631230676160d6fb9060cd9e83707
#
_entry.id   7e4631230676160d6fb9060cd9e83707
#
_cell.length_a   1.000
_cell.length_b   1.000
_cell.length_c   1.000
_cell.angle_alpha   90.00
_cell.angle_beta   90.00
_cell.angle_gamma   90.00
#
_symmetry.space_group_name_H-M   'P 1'
#
loop_
_entity.id
_entity.type
_entity.pdbx_description
1 polymer ?
#
loop_
_entity_poly.entity_id
_entity_poly.type
_entity_poly.pdbx_seq_one_letter_code
_entity_poly.pdbx_strand_id
1 'polypeptide(L)'
;MPKPVIIAGAGIIGCLLGHVLKKHSIPFKILEKSTEFKKIPYRTVALTKESIHFLNSIEKSLDLNKWTTPVSKMELYHKNELGIVLDSNTEEKVTSI
;
A
#
# COMPACT_ATOMS: atom_id res chain seq x y z
N MET A 1 16.60 -18.13 -22.60
CA MET A 1 16.24 -16.99 -21.77
C MET A 1 14.87 -17.19 -21.13
N PRO A 2 14.76 -16.98 -19.84
CA PRO A 2 13.44 -17.06 -19.21
C PRO A 2 12.53 -15.94 -19.73
N LYS A 3 11.27 -16.29 -19.94
CA LYS A 3 10.28 -15.29 -20.34
C LYS A 3 10.00 -14.37 -19.15
N PRO A 4 9.83 -13.05 -19.40
CA PRO A 4 9.51 -12.15 -18.29
C PRO A 4 8.12 -12.38 -17.74
N VAL A 5 7.96 -12.10 -16.47
CA VAL A 5 6.63 -12.05 -15.83
C VAL A 5 5.92 -10.81 -16.33
N ILE A 6 4.68 -10.94 -16.74
CA ILE A 6 3.88 -9.79 -17.18
C ILE A 6 2.92 -9.41 -16.07
N ILE A 7 2.99 -8.15 -15.65
CA ILE A 7 2.10 -7.60 -14.64
C ILE A 7 1.12 -6.65 -15.34
N ALA A 8 -0.15 -6.97 -15.29
CA ALA A 8 -1.18 -6.13 -15.90
C ALA A 8 -1.68 -5.13 -14.85
N GLY A 9 -1.31 -3.87 -15.04
CA GLY A 9 -1.69 -2.77 -14.16
C GLY A 9 -0.56 -2.30 -13.26
N ALA A 10 -0.37 -0.99 -13.21
CA ALA A 10 0.66 -0.34 -12.39
C ALA A 10 0.05 0.32 -11.15
N GLY A 11 -0.92 -0.35 -10.52
CA GLY A 11 -1.47 0.06 -9.24
C GLY A 11 -0.52 -0.32 -8.10
N ILE A 12 -1.01 -0.17 -6.86
CA ILE A 12 -0.20 -0.45 -5.68
C ILE A 12 0.32 -1.89 -5.68
N ILE A 13 -0.56 -2.85 -5.95
CA ILE A 13 -0.20 -4.27 -5.93
C ILE A 13 0.77 -4.61 -7.06
N GLY A 14 0.50 -4.13 -8.27
CA GLY A 14 1.39 -4.38 -9.41
C GLY A 14 2.77 -3.81 -9.20
N CYS A 15 2.86 -2.59 -8.66
CA CYS A 15 4.14 -1.96 -8.37
C CYS A 15 4.90 -2.70 -7.26
N LEU A 16 4.19 -3.14 -6.21
CA LEU A 16 4.81 -3.92 -5.14
C LEU A 16 5.35 -5.25 -5.65
N LEU A 17 4.59 -5.93 -6.49
CA LEU A 17 5.06 -7.18 -7.08
C LEU A 17 6.31 -6.93 -7.93
N GLY A 18 6.33 -5.83 -8.69
CA GLY A 18 7.51 -5.44 -9.47
C GLY A 18 8.74 -5.25 -8.59
N HIS A 19 8.59 -4.60 -7.44
CA HIS A 19 9.69 -4.43 -6.49
C HIS A 19 10.20 -5.77 -5.96
N VAL A 20 9.31 -6.69 -5.64
CA VAL A 20 9.70 -8.03 -5.16
C VAL A 20 10.45 -8.79 -6.25
N LEU A 21 9.94 -8.76 -7.48
CA LEU A 21 10.59 -9.44 -8.60
C LEU A 21 11.97 -8.85 -8.89
N LYS A 22 12.09 -7.54 -8.83
CA LYS A 22 13.36 -6.87 -9.02
C LYS A 22 14.38 -7.27 -7.95
N LYS A 23 13.95 -7.38 -6.71
CA LYS A 23 14.79 -7.79 -5.60
C LYS A 23 15.36 -9.19 -5.81
N HIS A 24 14.58 -10.08 -6.43
CA HIS A 24 15.00 -11.45 -6.72
C HIS A 24 15.59 -11.63 -8.11
N SER A 25 15.85 -10.54 -8.82
CA SER A 25 16.43 -10.53 -10.16
C SER A 25 15.60 -11.33 -11.16
N ILE A 26 14.29 -11.31 -11.02
CA ILE A 26 13.35 -11.96 -11.92
C ILE A 26 12.90 -10.92 -12.96
N PRO A 27 13.09 -11.16 -14.27
CA PRO A 27 12.66 -10.21 -15.28
C PRO A 27 11.15 -10.07 -15.31
N PHE A 28 10.65 -8.84 -15.45
CA PHE A 28 9.23 -8.56 -15.50
C PHE A 28 8.95 -7.33 -16.36
N LYS A 29 7.70 -7.21 -16.78
CA LYS A 29 7.19 -6.02 -17.46
C LYS A 29 5.86 -5.64 -16.85
N ILE A 30 5.64 -4.35 -16.64
CA ILE A 30 4.37 -3.83 -16.15
C ILE A 30 3.66 -3.14 -17.32
N LEU A 31 2.44 -3.56 -17.60
CA LEU A 31 1.60 -2.97 -18.63
C LEU A 31 0.52 -2.14 -17.98
N GLU A 32 0.48 -0.86 -18.33
CA GLU A 32 -0.48 0.08 -17.75
C GLU A 32 -1.18 0.85 -18.87
N LYS A 33 -2.51 0.87 -18.81
CA LYS A 33 -3.32 1.53 -19.86
C LYS A 33 -3.25 3.05 -19.78
N SER A 34 -3.00 3.61 -18.60
CA SER A 34 -2.91 5.06 -18.41
C SER A 34 -1.52 5.56 -18.74
N THR A 35 -1.44 6.68 -19.44
CA THR A 35 -0.16 7.30 -19.81
C THR A 35 0.44 8.12 -18.66
N GLU A 36 -0.35 8.43 -17.66
CA GLU A 36 0.07 9.26 -16.53
C GLU A 36 -0.39 8.67 -15.21
N PHE A 37 0.44 8.80 -14.18
CA PHE A 37 0.04 8.51 -12.81
C PHE A 37 -0.71 9.72 -12.26
N LYS A 38 -2.02 9.55 -12.04
CA LYS A 38 -2.84 10.60 -11.45
C LYS A 38 -3.12 10.29 -9.99
N LYS A 39 -2.87 11.28 -9.14
CA LYS A 39 -3.28 11.19 -7.75
C LYS A 39 -4.80 11.32 -7.68
N ILE A 40 -5.46 10.34 -7.07
CA ILE A 40 -6.89 10.37 -6.85
C ILE A 40 -7.11 10.95 -5.44
N PRO A 41 -7.64 12.21 -5.33
CA PRO A 41 -7.61 12.92 -4.05
C PRO A 41 -8.44 12.27 -2.94
N TYR A 42 -9.40 11.43 -3.29
CA TYR A 42 -10.28 10.80 -2.32
C TYR A 42 -9.88 9.37 -1.94
N ARG A 43 -8.79 8.86 -2.54
CA ARG A 43 -8.33 7.52 -2.23
C ARG A 43 -7.20 7.56 -1.24
N THR A 44 -7.40 6.83 -0.14
CA THR A 44 -6.36 6.57 0.83
C THR A 44 -6.29 5.06 1.05
N VAL A 45 -5.15 4.60 1.52
CA VAL A 45 -4.96 3.21 1.87
C VAL A 45 -4.55 3.16 3.33
N ALA A 46 -5.29 2.39 4.12
CA ALA A 46 -4.94 2.16 5.51
C ALA A 46 -3.93 1.03 5.58
N LEU A 47 -2.82 1.27 6.25
CA LEU A 47 -1.76 0.29 6.42
C LEU A 47 -1.69 -0.17 7.86
N THR A 48 -1.69 -1.48 8.06
CA THR A 48 -1.45 -2.07 9.37
C THR A 48 0.05 -2.05 9.67
N LYS A 49 0.39 -2.28 10.92
CA LYS A 49 1.79 -2.39 11.34
C LYS A 49 2.52 -3.49 10.58
N GLU A 50 1.86 -4.61 10.34
CA GLU A 50 2.40 -5.73 9.57
C GLU A 50 2.67 -5.35 8.11
N SER A 51 1.76 -4.61 7.51
CA SER A 51 1.95 -4.13 6.13
C SER A 51 3.12 -3.18 6.01
N ILE A 52 3.29 -2.28 6.98
CA ILE A 52 4.42 -1.35 7.02
C ILE A 52 5.73 -2.12 7.16
N HIS A 53 5.75 -3.11 8.04
CA HIS A 53 6.92 -3.95 8.23
C HIS A 53 7.30 -4.69 6.95
N PHE A 54 6.30 -5.25 6.27
CA PHE A 54 6.49 -5.92 4.99
C PHE A 54 7.05 -4.98 3.92
N LEU A 55 6.51 -3.77 3.80
CA LEU A 55 7.00 -2.78 2.84
C LEU A 55 8.44 -2.39 3.12
N ASN A 56 8.80 -2.20 4.37
CA ASN A 56 10.17 -1.90 4.75
C ASN A 56 11.12 -3.06 4.47
N SER A 57 10.63 -4.29 4.49
CA SER A 57 11.46 -5.45 4.15
C SER A 57 11.74 -5.55 2.64
N ILE A 58 10.83 -5.06 1.82
CA ILE A 58 11.00 -5.05 0.36
C ILE A 58 11.95 -3.92 -0.06
N GLU A 59 11.76 -2.73 0.49
CA GLU A 59 12.54 -1.56 0.11
C GLU A 59 12.95 -0.78 1.35
N LYS A 60 14.19 -0.96 1.77
CA LYS A 60 14.71 -0.35 2.99
C LYS A 60 14.85 1.17 2.90
N SER A 61 15.01 1.70 1.69
CA SER A 61 15.13 3.14 1.48
C SER A 61 13.79 3.87 1.48
N LEU A 62 12.68 3.14 1.53
CA LEU A 62 11.36 3.73 1.52
C LEU A 62 11.04 4.34 2.88
N ASP A 63 10.94 5.67 2.91
CA ASP A 63 10.58 6.40 4.13
C ASP A 63 9.07 6.59 4.17
N LEU A 64 8.38 5.65 4.82
CA LEU A 64 6.93 5.68 4.92
C LEU A 64 6.42 6.86 5.75
N ASN A 65 7.22 7.35 6.71
CA ASN A 65 6.83 8.50 7.52
C ASN A 65 6.60 9.75 6.67
N LYS A 66 7.28 9.83 5.55
CA LYS A 66 7.17 10.95 4.61
C LYS A 66 5.84 10.96 3.85
N TRP A 67 5.23 9.78 3.68
CA TRP A 67 4.07 9.60 2.82
C TRP A 67 2.82 9.18 3.57
N THR A 68 2.92 8.97 4.89
CA THR A 68 1.82 8.48 5.69
C THR A 68 1.46 9.45 6.81
N THR A 69 0.22 9.36 7.25
CA THR A 69 -0.27 10.09 8.42
C THR A 69 -0.65 9.06 9.47
N PRO A 70 -0.11 9.16 10.69
CA PRO A 70 -0.52 8.23 11.75
C PRO A 70 -2.01 8.38 12.07
N VAL A 71 -2.66 7.23 12.26
CA VAL A 71 -4.08 7.18 12.63
C VAL A 71 -4.17 6.54 14.01
N SER A 72 -4.69 7.30 14.97
CA SER A 72 -4.83 6.82 16.34
C SER A 72 -6.22 6.26 16.61
N LYS A 73 -7.19 6.62 15.80
CA LYS A 73 -8.58 6.22 16.01
C LYS A 73 -9.29 6.07 14.67
N MET A 74 -10.08 5.02 14.54
CA MET A 74 -10.93 4.79 13.38
C MET A 74 -12.36 4.56 13.86
N GLU A 75 -13.29 5.32 13.31
CA GLU A 75 -14.71 5.19 13.62
C GLU A 75 -15.45 4.74 12.38
N LEU A 76 -16.23 3.70 12.52
CA LEU A 76 -17.04 3.17 11.42
C LEU A 76 -18.50 3.54 11.67
N TYR A 77 -19.10 4.22 10.72
CA TYR A 77 -20.48 4.68 10.78
C TYR A 77 -21.35 3.95 9.78
N HIS A 78 -22.58 3.67 10.19
CA HIS A 78 -23.59 3.15 9.30
C HIS A 78 -24.86 4.01 9.47
N LYS A 79 -25.31 4.62 8.38
CA LYS A 79 -26.49 5.52 8.40
C LYS A 79 -26.41 6.59 9.49
N ASN A 80 -25.24 7.24 9.59
CA ASN A 80 -24.94 8.27 10.58
C ASN A 80 -24.89 7.78 12.04
N GLU A 81 -24.98 6.48 12.26
CA GLU A 81 -24.81 5.90 13.59
C GLU A 81 -23.43 5.28 13.74
N LEU A 82 -22.78 5.58 14.87
CA LEU A 82 -21.47 5.02 15.19
C LEU A 82 -21.63 3.52 15.51
N GLY A 83 -20.93 2.69 14.72
CA GLY A 83 -20.97 1.25 14.91
C GLY A 83 -19.76 0.71 15.64
N ILE A 84 -18.56 0.95 15.10
CA ILE A 84 -17.31 0.36 15.61
C ILE A 84 -16.29 1.47 15.79
N VAL A 85 -15.55 1.41 16.91
CA VAL A 85 -14.42 2.31 17.17
C VAL A 85 -13.19 1.44 17.38
N LEU A 86 -12.15 1.73 16.59
CA LEU A 86 -10.83 1.14 16.75
C LEU A 86 -9.87 2.26 17.12
N ASP A 87 -9.17 2.13 18.25
CA ASP A 87 -8.23 3.15 18.69
C ASP A 87 -6.85 2.56 18.95
N SER A 88 -5.90 3.44 19.28
CA SER A 88 -4.50 3.05 19.50
C SER A 88 -4.28 2.20 20.75
N ASN A 89 -5.29 2.06 21.60
CA ASN A 89 -5.25 1.16 22.76
C ASN A 89 -5.62 -0.28 22.36
N THR A 90 -6.20 -0.46 21.19
CA THR A 90 -6.32 -1.79 20.60
C THR A 90 -4.98 -2.15 19.95
N GLU A 91 -4.70 -3.45 19.77
CA GLU A 91 -3.36 -3.92 19.43
C GLU A 91 -2.85 -3.49 18.06
N GLU A 92 -3.69 -2.98 17.19
CA GLU A 92 -3.30 -2.61 15.84
C GLU A 92 -3.20 -1.11 15.67
N LYS A 93 -2.00 -0.66 15.28
CA LYS A 93 -1.81 0.71 14.82
C LYS A 93 -2.04 0.75 13.32
N VAL A 94 -2.86 1.67 12.88
CA VAL A 94 -3.16 1.86 11.46
C VAL A 94 -2.58 3.20 11.02
N THR A 95 -1.93 3.22 9.87
CA THR A 95 -1.49 4.46 9.24
C THR A 95 -2.20 4.61 7.91
N SER A 96 -2.39 5.86 7.48
CA SER A 96 -3.06 6.19 6.23
C SER A 96 -2.09 6.85 5.27
N ILE A 97 -2.13 6.42 4.05
CA ILE A 97 -1.36 7.01 2.95
C ILE A 97 -2.23 8.01 2.19
#